data_873032abe7cd283c120fe3dc5ed4d957
#
_entry.id   873032abe7cd283c120fe3dc5ed4d957
#
_cell.length_a   1.000
_cell.length_b   1.000
_cell.length_c   1.000
_cell.angle_alpha   90.00
_cell.angle_beta   90.00
_cell.angle_gamma   90.00
#
_symmetry.space_group_name_H-M   'P 1'
#
loop_
_entity.id
_entity.type
_entity.pdbx_description
1 polymer ?
#
loop_
_entity_poly.entity_id
_entity_poly.type
_entity_poly.pdbx_seq_one_letter_code
_entity_poly.pdbx_strand_id
1 'polypeptide(L)'
;MRKTANGTGRHIRLLIRKVLDLFFPRYCPVCDSLLAETEIGVCPRCMVRMPRYIEGMQYGLDRLNGDVYIDALYSLFIFKEDGGVRPMIHALKYGGYSEIGEMLGRMAGRSYPFLSKDYDLIVPVPLHPRKQRKRGYNQALLIAQGLSRVTGIPIQEGLRRKVYTDSQTGQSYSERKSAMKGKFALSPNTRVAGIRVLLVDDVLTTGATVQAAAEPLAEAFAAKIGVLVAAVTKRPSNWSHYSDER
;
A
#
# COMPACT_ATOMS: atom_id res chain seq x y z
N MET A 1 -40.87 -14.66 -19.31
CA MET A 1 -40.77 -15.40 -18.03
C MET A 1 -39.33 -15.87 -17.87
N ARG A 2 -38.49 -15.13 -17.13
CA ARG A 2 -37.17 -15.60 -16.67
C ARG A 2 -37.18 -15.55 -15.15
N LYS A 3 -37.36 -16.71 -14.51
CA LYS A 3 -37.42 -16.91 -13.06
C LYS A 3 -35.99 -17.11 -12.53
N THR A 4 -35.58 -16.24 -11.62
CA THR A 4 -35.05 -16.49 -10.27
C THR A 4 -34.29 -17.80 -10.04
N ALA A 5 -32.96 -17.78 -10.28
CA ALA A 5 -32.05 -18.85 -9.84
C ALA A 5 -30.91 -18.32 -8.88
N ASN A 6 -31.05 -17.13 -8.28
CA ASN A 6 -29.99 -16.50 -7.51
C ASN A 6 -30.08 -16.59 -5.97
N GLY A 7 -31.16 -17.17 -5.42
CA GLY A 7 -31.35 -17.24 -3.96
C GLY A 7 -30.57 -18.35 -3.26
N THR A 8 -30.61 -19.55 -3.84
CA THR A 8 -30.11 -20.77 -3.19
C THR A 8 -28.59 -20.79 -3.03
N GLY A 9 -27.84 -20.29 -4.03
CA GLY A 9 -26.36 -20.23 -3.97
C GLY A 9 -25.82 -19.24 -2.92
N ARG A 10 -26.58 -18.19 -2.63
CA ARG A 10 -26.23 -17.19 -1.61
C ARG A 10 -26.39 -17.76 -0.19
N HIS A 11 -27.47 -18.51 0.06
CA HIS A 11 -27.73 -19.14 1.36
C HIS A 11 -26.73 -20.26 1.66
N ILE A 12 -26.37 -21.08 0.68
CA ILE A 12 -25.37 -22.15 0.85
C ILE A 12 -24.00 -21.56 1.17
N ARG A 13 -23.57 -20.50 0.47
CA ARG A 13 -22.30 -19.82 0.78
C ARG A 13 -22.29 -19.20 2.17
N LEU A 14 -23.41 -18.66 2.62
CA LEU A 14 -23.55 -18.09 3.97
C LEU A 14 -23.45 -19.19 5.04
N LEU A 15 -24.07 -20.33 4.81
CA LEU A 15 -24.05 -21.47 5.73
C LEU A 15 -22.63 -22.08 5.83
N ILE A 16 -21.96 -22.28 4.70
CA ILE A 16 -20.57 -22.77 4.67
C ILE A 16 -19.67 -21.80 5.41
N ARG A 17 -19.84 -20.48 5.23
CA ARG A 17 -19.05 -19.47 5.91
C ARG A 17 -19.27 -19.50 7.43
N LYS A 18 -20.51 -19.64 7.89
CA LYS A 18 -20.82 -19.78 9.33
C LYS A 18 -20.19 -21.01 9.96
N VAL A 19 -20.21 -22.15 9.25
CA VAL A 19 -19.54 -23.37 9.70
C VAL A 19 -18.01 -23.19 9.74
N LEU A 20 -17.44 -22.54 8.72
CA LEU A 20 -16.01 -22.24 8.70
C LEU A 20 -15.61 -21.23 9.80
N ASP A 21 -16.41 -20.20 10.05
CA ASP A 21 -16.15 -19.21 11.11
C ASP A 21 -16.23 -19.84 12.51
N LEU A 22 -16.95 -20.95 12.70
CA LEU A 22 -16.97 -21.72 13.96
C LEU A 22 -15.64 -22.46 14.21
N PHE A 23 -15.03 -23.01 13.15
CA PHE A 23 -13.76 -23.75 13.26
C PHE A 23 -12.53 -22.84 13.06
N PHE A 24 -12.68 -21.74 12.33
CA PHE A 24 -11.63 -20.77 12.01
C PHE A 24 -12.10 -19.35 12.30
N PRO A 25 -12.33 -19.00 13.58
CA PRO A 25 -12.79 -17.68 13.95
C PRO A 25 -11.77 -16.61 13.56
N ARG A 26 -12.26 -15.49 13.03
CA ARG A 26 -11.42 -14.37 12.63
C ARG A 26 -11.27 -13.40 13.79
N TYR A 27 -10.05 -13.10 14.14
CA TYR A 27 -9.72 -12.16 15.22
C TYR A 27 -9.18 -10.85 14.68
N CYS A 28 -9.45 -9.76 15.39
CA CYS A 28 -8.84 -8.47 15.09
C CYS A 28 -7.34 -8.53 15.43
N PRO A 29 -6.43 -8.30 14.47
CA PRO A 29 -4.99 -8.41 14.71
C PRO A 29 -4.44 -7.32 15.64
N VAL A 30 -5.28 -6.38 16.09
CA VAL A 30 -4.88 -5.27 16.96
C VAL A 30 -5.28 -5.50 18.43
N CYS A 31 -6.42 -6.14 18.69
CA CYS A 31 -6.95 -6.32 20.05
C CYS A 31 -7.44 -7.73 20.35
N ASP A 32 -7.22 -8.68 19.45
CA ASP A 32 -7.60 -10.09 19.55
C ASP A 32 -9.10 -10.36 19.82
N SER A 33 -9.96 -9.32 19.67
CA SER A 33 -11.41 -9.52 19.73
C SER A 33 -11.90 -10.29 18.50
N LEU A 34 -12.89 -11.17 18.71
CA LEU A 34 -13.58 -11.84 17.62
C LEU A 34 -14.21 -10.82 16.67
N LEU A 35 -13.98 -10.96 15.37
CA LEU A 35 -14.59 -10.13 14.35
C LEU A 35 -16.00 -10.61 14.02
N ALA A 36 -16.96 -9.69 13.97
CA ALA A 36 -18.29 -9.98 13.47
C ALA A 36 -18.25 -10.32 11.96
N GLU A 37 -19.29 -10.98 11.44
CA GLU A 37 -19.38 -11.37 10.01
C GLU A 37 -19.19 -10.21 9.03
N THR A 38 -19.63 -9.01 9.42
CA THR A 38 -19.54 -7.78 8.60
C THR A 38 -18.23 -7.05 8.75
N GLU A 39 -17.41 -7.41 9.73
CA GLU A 39 -16.11 -6.77 9.98
C GLU A 39 -15.02 -7.41 9.11
N ILE A 40 -14.21 -6.56 8.51
CA ILE A 40 -13.17 -6.97 7.58
C ILE A 40 -11.81 -6.56 8.14
N GLY A 41 -10.98 -7.56 8.44
CA GLY A 41 -9.56 -7.40 8.78
C GLY A 41 -9.29 -6.76 10.13
N VAL A 42 -9.94 -5.64 10.50
CA VAL A 42 -9.76 -4.92 11.78
C VAL A 42 -11.10 -4.45 12.30
N CYS A 43 -11.36 -4.62 13.60
CA CYS A 43 -12.62 -4.17 14.20
C CYS A 43 -12.75 -2.62 14.19
N PRO A 44 -13.98 -2.08 14.10
CA PRO A 44 -14.22 -0.63 14.05
C PRO A 44 -13.60 0.14 15.24
N ARG A 45 -13.64 -0.44 16.45
CA ARG A 45 -13.06 0.16 17.65
C ARG A 45 -11.55 0.43 17.51
N CYS A 46 -10.81 -0.52 16.95
CA CYS A 46 -9.37 -0.35 16.68
C CYS A 46 -9.13 0.61 15.53
N MET A 47 -9.92 0.53 14.47
CA MET A 47 -9.80 1.38 13.30
C MET A 47 -9.97 2.87 13.63
N VAL A 48 -10.93 3.23 14.50
CA VAL A 48 -11.17 4.62 14.92
C VAL A 48 -10.01 5.17 15.78
N ARG A 49 -9.34 4.31 16.55
CA ARG A 49 -8.23 4.72 17.42
C ARG A 49 -6.89 4.86 16.71
N MET A 50 -6.79 4.43 15.45
CA MET A 50 -5.55 4.55 14.70
C MET A 50 -5.23 6.02 14.37
N PRO A 51 -3.98 6.46 14.59
CA PRO A 51 -3.58 7.83 14.30
C PRO A 51 -3.67 8.10 12.79
N ARG A 52 -4.50 9.07 12.42
CA ARG A 52 -4.71 9.48 11.04
C ARG A 52 -3.57 10.36 10.54
N TYR A 53 -3.21 10.18 9.28
CA TYR A 53 -2.38 11.13 8.58
C TYR A 53 -3.25 12.31 8.14
N ILE A 54 -2.83 13.52 8.49
CA ILE A 54 -3.51 14.76 8.08
C ILE A 54 -2.75 15.30 6.87
N GLU A 55 -3.47 15.58 5.80
CA GLU A 55 -2.91 16.18 4.59
C GLU A 55 -2.20 17.51 4.94
N GLY A 56 -1.00 17.74 4.37
CA GLY A 56 -0.16 18.89 4.73
C GLY A 56 0.87 18.60 5.84
N MET A 57 0.89 17.42 6.44
CA MET A 57 2.00 17.03 7.30
C MET A 57 3.28 16.86 6.47
N GLN A 58 4.19 17.81 6.61
CA GLN A 58 5.40 17.93 5.80
C GLN A 58 6.37 16.76 5.93
N TYR A 59 6.43 16.10 7.08
CA TYR A 59 7.43 15.06 7.33
C TYR A 59 7.33 13.79 6.47
N GLY A 60 6.25 13.62 5.72
CA GLY A 60 6.13 12.54 4.75
C GLY A 60 6.73 12.91 3.39
N LEU A 61 6.48 14.13 2.92
CA LEU A 61 6.98 14.65 1.65
C LEU A 61 8.50 14.81 1.65
N ASP A 62 9.08 15.27 2.74
CA ASP A 62 10.55 15.43 2.87
C ASP A 62 11.34 14.15 2.55
N ARG A 63 10.73 12.97 2.71
CA ARG A 63 11.34 11.68 2.38
C ARG A 63 11.28 11.34 0.91
N LEU A 64 10.43 12.04 0.19
CA LEU A 64 10.25 11.90 -1.25
C LEU A 64 11.07 12.93 -2.03
N ASN A 65 11.80 13.82 -1.34
CA ASN A 65 12.79 14.70 -1.95
C ASN A 65 14.02 13.87 -2.34
N GLY A 66 14.05 13.43 -3.60
CA GLY A 66 15.10 12.57 -4.17
C GLY A 66 15.41 12.98 -5.60
N ASP A 67 15.96 12.04 -6.36
CA ASP A 67 16.35 12.26 -7.76
C ASP A 67 15.12 12.41 -8.68
N VAL A 68 13.96 11.88 -8.27
CA VAL A 68 12.69 12.00 -8.98
C VAL A 68 11.76 12.93 -8.23
N TYR A 69 11.19 13.88 -8.95
CA TYR A 69 10.14 14.74 -8.40
C TYR A 69 8.84 13.95 -8.21
N ILE A 70 8.30 13.99 -7.01
CA ILE A 70 7.02 13.38 -6.64
C ILE A 70 6.07 14.50 -6.25
N ASP A 71 4.96 14.60 -6.97
CA ASP A 71 4.01 15.72 -6.89
C ASP A 71 3.22 15.74 -5.58
N ALA A 72 2.85 14.57 -5.06
CA ALA A 72 2.02 14.48 -3.87
C ALA A 72 2.19 13.15 -3.12
N LEU A 73 1.93 13.19 -1.82
CA LEU A 73 1.87 12.04 -0.93
C LEU A 73 0.51 11.96 -0.25
N TYR A 74 -0.15 10.82 -0.38
CA TYR A 74 -1.39 10.48 0.31
C TYR A 74 -1.15 9.33 1.26
N SER A 75 -1.67 9.42 2.47
CA SER A 75 -1.57 8.36 3.48
C SER A 75 -2.79 8.32 4.37
N LEU A 76 -3.21 7.12 4.78
CA LEU A 76 -4.33 6.97 5.71
C LEU A 76 -3.90 7.18 7.16
N PHE A 77 -2.72 6.66 7.51
CA PHE A 77 -2.28 6.56 8.90
C PHE A 77 -0.85 7.04 9.11
N ILE A 78 -0.58 7.38 10.37
CA ILE A 78 0.78 7.53 10.89
C ILE A 78 1.17 6.18 11.53
N PHE A 79 2.26 5.60 11.06
CA PHE A 79 2.83 4.39 11.65
C PHE A 79 3.61 4.74 12.92
N LYS A 80 3.10 4.31 14.08
CA LYS A 80 3.79 4.39 15.36
C LYS A 80 4.13 2.97 15.82
N GLU A 81 5.27 2.80 16.50
CA GLU A 81 5.69 1.46 16.97
C GLU A 81 4.70 0.84 17.94
N ASP A 82 4.15 1.64 18.85
CA ASP A 82 3.18 1.22 19.87
C ASP A 82 1.72 1.39 19.45
N GLY A 83 1.47 1.64 18.14
CA GLY A 83 0.13 1.92 17.63
C GLY A 83 -0.50 0.71 16.92
N GLY A 84 -1.85 0.71 16.85
CA GLY A 84 -2.63 -0.34 16.17
C GLY A 84 -2.33 -0.50 14.67
N VAL A 85 -1.69 0.48 14.03
CA VAL A 85 -1.27 0.41 12.62
C VAL A 85 -0.21 -0.67 12.40
N ARG A 86 0.73 -0.84 13.35
CA ARG A 86 1.80 -1.85 13.23
C ARG A 86 1.26 -3.28 13.16
N PRO A 87 0.44 -3.77 14.10
CA PRO A 87 -0.11 -5.12 14.01
C PRO A 87 -1.03 -5.31 12.81
N MET A 88 -1.79 -4.30 12.39
CA MET A 88 -2.59 -4.35 11.16
C MET A 88 -1.71 -4.57 9.91
N ILE A 89 -0.65 -3.78 9.74
CA ILE A 89 0.28 -3.93 8.61
C ILE A 89 1.06 -5.25 8.71
N HIS A 90 1.37 -5.70 9.92
CA HIS A 90 2.02 -7.01 10.13
C HIS A 90 1.09 -8.16 9.71
N ALA A 91 -0.19 -8.10 10.08
CA ALA A 91 -1.20 -9.08 9.67
C ALA A 91 -1.36 -9.12 8.14
N LEU A 92 -1.40 -7.93 7.48
CA LEU A 92 -1.38 -7.82 6.02
C LEU A 92 -0.11 -8.42 5.40
N LYS A 93 1.05 -8.32 6.04
CA LYS A 93 2.33 -8.81 5.47
C LYS A 93 2.59 -10.29 5.74
N TYR A 94 2.13 -10.82 6.86
CA TYR A 94 2.58 -12.12 7.36
C TYR A 94 1.47 -12.99 7.96
N GLY A 95 0.31 -12.40 8.29
CA GLY A 95 -0.79 -13.10 8.94
C GLY A 95 -1.84 -13.69 7.98
N GLY A 96 -1.68 -13.52 6.67
CA GLY A 96 -2.66 -14.00 5.68
C GLY A 96 -3.92 -13.13 5.55
N TYR A 97 -4.01 -11.99 6.25
CA TYR A 97 -5.17 -11.08 6.21
C TYR A 97 -5.15 -10.21 4.93
N SER A 98 -5.26 -10.84 3.78
CA SER A 98 -5.23 -10.15 2.47
C SER A 98 -6.34 -9.12 2.30
N GLU A 99 -7.49 -9.36 2.92
CA GLU A 99 -8.65 -8.46 2.90
C GLU A 99 -8.38 -7.07 3.52
N ILE A 100 -7.38 -6.95 4.41
CA ILE A 100 -6.92 -5.66 4.93
C ILE A 100 -6.43 -4.76 3.80
N GLY A 101 -5.72 -5.31 2.80
CA GLY A 101 -5.22 -4.53 1.67
C GLY A 101 -6.35 -3.87 0.89
N GLU A 102 -7.37 -4.64 0.50
CA GLU A 102 -8.54 -4.09 -0.20
C GLU A 102 -9.35 -3.11 0.66
N MET A 103 -9.48 -3.39 1.95
CA MET A 103 -10.14 -2.49 2.91
C MET A 103 -9.43 -1.13 2.95
N LEU A 104 -8.11 -1.12 3.07
CA LEU A 104 -7.28 0.09 3.08
C LEU A 104 -7.40 0.86 1.77
N GLY A 105 -7.36 0.17 0.63
CA GLY A 105 -7.57 0.79 -0.68
C GLY A 105 -8.93 1.45 -0.83
N ARG A 106 -10.02 0.78 -0.43
CA ARG A 106 -11.36 1.36 -0.42
C ARG A 106 -11.46 2.57 0.51
N MET A 107 -10.80 2.51 1.65
CA MET A 107 -10.76 3.61 2.59
C MET A 107 -10.02 4.81 2.02
N ALA A 108 -8.89 4.60 1.34
CA ALA A 108 -8.15 5.66 0.65
C ALA A 108 -8.98 6.32 -0.47
N GLY A 109 -9.69 5.53 -1.29
CA GLY A 109 -10.55 6.07 -2.34
C GLY A 109 -11.70 6.93 -1.79
N ARG A 110 -12.23 6.61 -0.62
CA ARG A 110 -13.25 7.43 0.07
C ARG A 110 -12.65 8.67 0.73
N SER A 111 -11.43 8.59 1.26
CA SER A 111 -10.74 9.72 1.89
C SER A 111 -10.23 10.74 0.89
N TYR A 112 -9.89 10.29 -0.33
CA TYR A 112 -9.32 11.10 -1.39
C TYR A 112 -10.13 10.97 -2.70
N PRO A 113 -11.39 11.43 -2.74
CA PRO A 113 -12.27 11.24 -3.91
C PRO A 113 -11.78 11.98 -5.17
N PHE A 114 -10.96 13.01 -5.00
CA PHE A 114 -10.37 13.79 -6.09
C PHE A 114 -9.29 13.04 -6.88
N LEU A 115 -8.75 11.94 -6.37
CA LEU A 115 -7.73 11.15 -7.07
C LEU A 115 -8.18 10.70 -8.47
N SER A 116 -9.48 10.43 -8.65
CA SER A 116 -10.03 10.06 -9.97
C SER A 116 -9.94 11.17 -11.02
N LYS A 117 -9.79 12.44 -10.59
CA LYS A 117 -9.57 13.59 -11.48
C LYS A 117 -8.09 13.88 -11.69
N ASP A 118 -7.26 13.53 -10.71
CA ASP A 118 -5.85 13.91 -10.65
C ASP A 118 -4.92 12.85 -11.25
N TYR A 119 -5.37 11.60 -11.37
CA TYR A 119 -4.57 10.48 -11.85
C TYR A 119 -5.33 9.61 -12.84
N ASP A 120 -4.61 9.11 -13.84
CA ASP A 120 -5.14 8.29 -14.92
C ASP A 120 -4.86 6.80 -14.71
N LEU A 121 -3.83 6.48 -13.93
CA LEU A 121 -3.33 5.11 -13.77
C LEU A 121 -2.82 4.86 -12.36
N ILE A 122 -3.23 3.73 -11.77
CA ILE A 122 -2.66 3.21 -10.53
C ILE A 122 -1.58 2.18 -10.87
N VAL A 123 -0.37 2.37 -10.32
CA VAL A 123 0.74 1.44 -10.46
C VAL A 123 1.16 0.93 -9.08
N PRO A 124 0.88 -0.32 -8.72
CA PRO A 124 1.35 -0.89 -7.46
C PRO A 124 2.85 -1.15 -7.50
N VAL A 125 3.56 -0.80 -6.43
CA VAL A 125 4.98 -1.10 -6.28
C VAL A 125 5.16 -2.63 -6.22
N PRO A 126 5.99 -3.22 -7.11
CA PRO A 126 6.14 -4.67 -7.14
C PRO A 126 6.95 -5.20 -5.97
N LEU A 127 6.48 -6.30 -5.41
CA LEU A 127 7.17 -7.02 -4.36
C LEU A 127 8.31 -7.87 -4.96
N HIS A 128 9.37 -8.08 -4.17
CA HIS A 128 10.43 -9.01 -4.58
C HIS A 128 9.86 -10.44 -4.74
N PRO A 129 10.20 -11.21 -5.81
CA PRO A 129 9.61 -12.53 -6.07
C PRO A 129 9.71 -13.52 -4.90
N ARG A 130 10.82 -13.54 -4.16
CA ARG A 130 10.97 -14.36 -2.94
C ARG A 130 9.96 -13.97 -1.86
N LYS A 131 9.72 -12.65 -1.66
CA LYS A 131 8.75 -12.16 -0.69
C LYS A 131 7.33 -12.44 -1.14
N GLN A 132 7.04 -12.32 -2.44
CA GLN A 132 5.73 -12.63 -3.01
C GLN A 132 5.39 -14.12 -2.85
N ARG A 133 6.35 -15.03 -3.11
CA ARG A 133 6.17 -16.47 -2.85
C ARG A 133 5.91 -16.78 -1.38
N LYS A 134 6.63 -16.10 -0.46
CA LYS A 134 6.43 -16.30 0.99
C LYS A 134 5.09 -15.76 1.49
N ARG A 135 4.61 -14.64 0.93
CA ARG A 135 3.38 -13.95 1.36
C ARG A 135 2.13 -14.40 0.62
N GLY A 136 2.29 -14.98 -0.59
CA GLY A 136 1.20 -15.38 -1.47
C GLY A 136 0.61 -14.24 -2.30
N TYR A 137 0.85 -12.96 -1.94
CA TYR A 137 0.29 -11.78 -2.61
C TYR A 137 1.19 -10.55 -2.47
N ASN A 138 0.91 -9.54 -3.31
CA ASN A 138 1.50 -8.21 -3.22
C ASN A 138 0.53 -7.27 -2.48
N GLN A 139 0.96 -6.72 -1.34
CA GLN A 139 0.17 -5.82 -0.50
C GLN A 139 -0.23 -4.54 -1.23
N ALA A 140 0.70 -3.96 -1.98
CA ALA A 140 0.45 -2.77 -2.78
C ALA A 140 -0.61 -3.01 -3.85
N LEU A 141 -0.62 -4.19 -4.49
CA LEU A 141 -1.65 -4.57 -5.46
C LEU A 141 -3.03 -4.70 -4.81
N LEU A 142 -3.14 -5.30 -3.62
CA LEU A 142 -4.42 -5.40 -2.92
C LEU A 142 -4.97 -4.02 -2.54
N ILE A 143 -4.10 -3.10 -2.08
CA ILE A 143 -4.48 -1.71 -1.81
C ILE A 143 -4.93 -1.03 -3.10
N ALA A 144 -4.18 -1.18 -4.20
CA ALA A 144 -4.54 -0.65 -5.52
C ALA A 144 -5.90 -1.16 -6.00
N GLN A 145 -6.20 -2.45 -5.81
CA GLN A 145 -7.50 -3.04 -6.17
C GLN A 145 -8.65 -2.43 -5.37
N GLY A 146 -8.47 -2.26 -4.07
CA GLY A 146 -9.47 -1.60 -3.23
C GLY A 146 -9.70 -0.14 -3.63
N LEU A 147 -8.63 0.59 -3.95
CA LEU A 147 -8.66 1.98 -4.42
C LEU A 147 -9.39 2.09 -5.76
N SER A 148 -9.00 1.29 -6.75
CA SER A 148 -9.60 1.26 -8.08
C SER A 148 -11.11 0.98 -8.06
N ARG A 149 -11.57 0.08 -7.17
CA ARG A 149 -13.01 -0.21 -7.01
C ARG A 149 -13.85 1.01 -6.58
N VAL A 150 -13.24 1.98 -5.91
CA VAL A 150 -13.93 3.20 -5.44
C VAL A 150 -13.76 4.35 -6.43
N THR A 151 -12.54 4.52 -6.96
CA THR A 151 -12.20 5.67 -7.81
C THR A 151 -12.45 5.43 -9.29
N GLY A 152 -12.53 4.18 -9.73
CA GLY A 152 -12.60 3.81 -11.15
C GLY A 152 -11.28 3.92 -11.90
N ILE A 153 -10.19 4.39 -11.25
CA ILE A 153 -8.89 4.50 -11.91
C ILE A 153 -8.37 3.10 -12.26
N PRO A 154 -7.96 2.83 -13.50
CA PRO A 154 -7.43 1.53 -13.90
C PRO A 154 -6.11 1.21 -13.20
N ILE A 155 -5.84 -0.09 -13.02
CA ILE A 155 -4.58 -0.60 -12.46
C ILE A 155 -3.75 -1.22 -13.55
N GLN A 156 -2.45 -0.95 -13.54
CA GLN A 156 -1.47 -1.66 -14.34
C GLN A 156 -0.27 -2.06 -13.46
N GLU A 157 0.11 -3.34 -13.48
CA GLU A 157 1.38 -3.82 -12.91
C GLU A 157 2.54 -3.42 -13.85
N GLY A 158 2.68 -2.10 -14.03
CA GLY A 158 3.57 -1.47 -14.99
C GLY A 158 5.05 -1.51 -14.61
N LEU A 159 5.36 -1.97 -13.40
CA LEU A 159 6.72 -2.07 -12.90
C LEU A 159 7.10 -3.53 -12.60
N ARG A 160 8.36 -3.86 -12.84
CA ARG A 160 8.98 -5.11 -12.40
C ARG A 160 10.22 -4.83 -11.57
N ARG A 161 10.43 -5.63 -10.54
CA ARG A 161 11.64 -5.56 -9.74
C ARG A 161 12.74 -6.39 -10.41
N LYS A 162 13.88 -5.77 -10.70
CA LYS A 162 15.05 -6.48 -11.19
C LYS A 162 15.59 -7.38 -10.08
N VAL A 163 15.93 -8.63 -10.40
CA VAL A 163 16.53 -9.56 -9.45
C VAL A 163 17.98 -9.13 -9.23
N TYR A 164 18.31 -8.63 -8.05
CA TYR A 164 19.69 -8.44 -7.62
C TYR A 164 20.02 -9.45 -6.53
N THR A 165 21.23 -9.99 -6.59
CA THR A 165 21.85 -10.82 -5.56
C THR A 165 21.92 -10.09 -4.23
N ASP A 166 21.83 -10.86 -3.14
CA ASP A 166 21.70 -10.43 -1.75
C ASP A 166 22.51 -9.19 -1.37
N SER A 167 21.85 -8.19 -0.82
CA SER A 167 22.51 -7.11 -0.07
C SER A 167 22.56 -7.48 1.42
N GLN A 168 23.75 -7.45 1.95
CA GLN A 168 24.10 -7.75 3.33
C GLN A 168 23.33 -6.87 4.33
N THR A 169 22.97 -7.45 5.46
CA THR A 169 22.39 -6.79 6.63
C THR A 169 23.42 -5.86 7.27
N GLY A 170 23.08 -4.56 7.42
CA GLY A 170 23.92 -3.60 8.17
C GLY A 170 24.12 -2.23 7.53
N GLN A 171 23.42 -1.88 6.47
CA GLN A 171 23.66 -0.67 5.69
C GLN A 171 23.05 0.61 6.30
N SER A 172 23.82 1.72 6.22
CA SER A 172 23.41 3.09 6.55
C SER A 172 22.29 3.60 5.62
N TYR A 173 21.72 4.77 5.94
CA TYR A 173 20.66 5.39 5.12
C TYR A 173 21.10 5.70 3.67
N SER A 174 22.30 6.23 3.50
CA SER A 174 22.89 6.55 2.19
C SER A 174 23.15 5.29 1.35
N GLU A 175 23.63 4.23 2.00
CA GLU A 175 23.83 2.93 1.36
C GLU A 175 22.52 2.27 0.94
N ARG A 176 21.45 2.43 1.73
CA ARG A 176 20.10 1.96 1.34
C ARG A 176 19.54 2.72 0.15
N LYS A 177 19.81 4.03 0.05
CA LYS A 177 19.37 4.86 -1.08
C LYS A 177 20.09 4.44 -2.37
N SER A 178 21.43 4.31 -2.34
CA SER A 178 22.24 3.83 -3.47
C SER A 178 21.93 2.37 -3.83
N ALA A 179 21.72 1.51 -2.83
CA ALA A 179 21.35 0.11 -3.03
C ALA A 179 19.96 -0.09 -3.64
N MET A 180 19.10 0.93 -3.68
CA MET A 180 17.75 0.86 -4.30
C MET A 180 17.74 1.38 -5.74
N LYS A 181 18.70 2.23 -6.15
CA LYS A 181 18.78 2.78 -7.51
C LYS A 181 18.86 1.67 -8.56
N GLY A 182 18.06 1.78 -9.62
CA GLY A 182 18.00 0.81 -10.71
C GLY A 182 17.38 -0.55 -10.38
N LYS A 183 16.77 -0.74 -9.17
CA LYS A 183 16.12 -2.02 -8.80
C LYS A 183 14.78 -2.26 -9.48
N PHE A 184 14.18 -1.24 -10.06
CA PHE A 184 12.94 -1.35 -10.80
C PHE A 184 13.15 -1.07 -12.27
N ALA A 185 12.25 -1.57 -13.11
CA ALA A 185 12.15 -1.27 -14.53
C ALA A 185 10.69 -1.32 -14.95
N LEU A 186 10.35 -0.67 -16.05
CA LEU A 186 9.04 -0.85 -16.65
C LEU A 186 8.84 -2.31 -17.08
N SER A 187 7.64 -2.81 -16.88
CA SER A 187 7.20 -4.07 -17.46
C SER A 187 7.10 -3.92 -18.99
N PRO A 188 7.30 -5.01 -19.76
CA PRO A 188 7.08 -4.97 -21.21
C PRO A 188 5.69 -4.40 -21.53
N ASN A 189 5.61 -3.59 -22.59
CA ASN A 189 4.37 -2.95 -23.07
C ASN A 189 3.74 -1.91 -22.13
N THR A 190 4.41 -1.53 -21.04
CA THR A 190 3.96 -0.42 -20.20
C THR A 190 4.25 0.91 -20.88
N ARG A 191 3.21 1.72 -21.08
CA ARG A 191 3.30 3.07 -21.65
C ARG A 191 2.75 4.06 -20.64
N VAL A 192 3.58 5.00 -20.21
CA VAL A 192 3.22 6.03 -19.19
C VAL A 192 3.54 7.45 -19.65
N ALA A 193 4.05 7.62 -20.87
CA ALA A 193 4.34 8.95 -21.42
C ALA A 193 3.06 9.81 -21.47
N GLY A 194 3.10 10.97 -20.83
CA GLY A 194 1.97 11.88 -20.71
C GLY A 194 0.86 11.43 -19.74
N ILE A 195 1.02 10.29 -19.05
CA ILE A 195 0.05 9.72 -18.10
C ILE A 195 0.35 10.22 -16.68
N ARG A 196 -0.69 10.58 -15.93
CA ARG A 196 -0.61 10.93 -14.51
C ARG A 196 -0.72 9.65 -13.68
N VAL A 197 0.39 9.23 -13.08
CA VAL A 197 0.54 7.94 -12.39
C VAL A 197 0.41 8.12 -10.88
N LEU A 198 -0.39 7.28 -10.24
CA LEU A 198 -0.44 7.12 -8.79
C LEU A 198 0.27 5.82 -8.38
N LEU A 199 1.48 5.95 -7.84
CA LEU A 199 2.21 4.82 -7.22
C LEU A 199 1.53 4.43 -5.91
N VAL A 200 1.33 3.13 -5.68
CA VAL A 200 0.75 2.61 -4.45
C VAL A 200 1.73 1.67 -3.75
N ASP A 201 1.95 1.89 -2.44
CA ASP A 201 2.72 0.98 -1.57
C ASP A 201 2.03 0.81 -0.21
N ASP A 202 2.53 -0.09 0.64
CA ASP A 202 1.95 -0.34 1.96
C ASP A 202 2.41 0.68 3.01
N VAL A 203 3.71 0.93 3.15
CA VAL A 203 4.28 1.83 4.17
C VAL A 203 5.43 2.66 3.63
N LEU A 204 5.33 3.97 3.79
CA LEU A 204 6.44 4.86 3.55
C LEU A 204 7.34 4.94 4.80
N THR A 205 8.54 4.41 4.67
CA THR A 205 9.59 4.50 5.72
C THR A 205 10.62 5.57 5.37
N THR A 206 11.62 5.24 4.59
CA THR A 206 12.69 6.14 4.13
C THR A 206 12.40 6.82 2.79
N GLY A 207 11.37 6.38 2.07
CA GLY A 207 11.09 6.83 0.71
C GLY A 207 11.91 6.13 -0.38
N ALA A 208 12.99 5.44 -0.02
CA ALA A 208 13.92 4.85 -1.00
C ALA A 208 13.25 3.88 -2.00
N THR A 209 12.29 3.06 -1.55
CA THR A 209 11.55 2.12 -2.42
C THR A 209 10.69 2.89 -3.42
N VAL A 210 9.99 3.91 -2.95
CA VAL A 210 9.09 4.73 -3.77
C VAL A 210 9.89 5.54 -4.79
N GLN A 211 10.99 6.17 -4.38
CA GLN A 211 11.89 6.90 -5.28
C GLN A 211 12.43 6.00 -6.38
N ALA A 212 12.96 4.83 -6.02
CA ALA A 212 13.46 3.87 -7.00
C ALA A 212 12.37 3.31 -7.94
N ALA A 213 11.13 3.19 -7.46
CA ALA A 213 9.99 2.77 -8.30
C ALA A 213 9.51 3.90 -9.22
N ALA A 214 9.68 5.16 -8.82
CA ALA A 214 9.34 6.33 -9.63
C ALA A 214 10.35 6.60 -10.76
N GLU A 215 11.65 6.24 -10.58
CA GLU A 215 12.68 6.44 -11.60
C GLU A 215 12.26 5.99 -13.01
N PRO A 216 11.89 4.72 -13.27
CA PRO A 216 11.55 4.26 -14.61
C PRO A 216 10.26 4.89 -15.16
N LEU A 217 9.37 5.41 -14.30
CA LEU A 217 8.17 6.13 -14.72
C LEU A 217 8.53 7.54 -15.19
N ALA A 218 9.43 8.23 -14.47
CA ALA A 218 9.93 9.54 -14.85
C ALA A 218 10.78 9.48 -16.11
N GLU A 219 11.66 8.49 -16.24
CA GLU A 219 12.45 8.24 -17.44
C GLU A 219 11.57 7.96 -18.67
N ALA A 220 10.38 7.40 -18.46
CA ALA A 220 9.39 7.16 -19.51
C ALA A 220 8.41 8.32 -19.70
N PHE A 221 8.73 9.51 -19.18
CA PHE A 221 7.97 10.74 -19.35
C PHE A 221 6.54 10.70 -18.80
N ALA A 222 6.30 10.06 -17.64
CA ALA A 222 5.04 10.24 -16.92
C ALA A 222 4.78 11.72 -16.66
N ALA A 223 3.55 12.19 -16.90
CA ALA A 223 3.21 13.61 -16.77
C ALA A 223 3.16 14.09 -15.32
N LYS A 224 2.82 13.16 -14.40
CA LYS A 224 2.71 13.41 -12.96
C LYS A 224 2.94 12.10 -12.22
N ILE A 225 3.62 12.15 -11.07
CA ILE A 225 3.83 10.99 -10.20
C ILE A 225 3.40 11.35 -8.79
N GLY A 226 2.26 10.82 -8.35
CA GLY A 226 1.84 10.88 -6.95
C GLY A 226 2.07 9.55 -6.24
N VAL A 227 2.03 9.55 -4.92
CA VAL A 227 2.24 8.38 -4.08
C VAL A 227 1.10 8.22 -3.10
N LEU A 228 0.54 7.01 -3.00
CA LEU A 228 -0.42 6.63 -1.97
C LEU A 228 0.12 5.46 -1.17
N VAL A 229 0.12 5.59 0.15
CA VAL A 229 0.51 4.53 1.09
C VAL A 229 -0.55 4.34 2.17
N ALA A 230 -0.63 3.15 2.76
CA ALA A 230 -1.51 2.93 3.89
C ALA A 230 -1.01 3.68 5.14
N ALA A 231 0.30 3.77 5.35
CA ALA A 231 0.86 4.48 6.49
C ALA A 231 2.23 5.10 6.20
N VAL A 232 2.51 6.22 6.88
CA VAL A 232 3.83 6.87 6.90
C VAL A 232 4.44 6.68 8.30
N THR A 233 5.68 6.23 8.41
CA THR A 233 6.36 6.14 9.70
C THR A 233 6.70 7.52 10.24
N LYS A 234 6.58 7.74 11.56
CA LYS A 234 7.08 8.97 12.19
C LYS A 234 8.61 8.96 12.16
N ARG A 235 9.25 10.11 11.86
CA ARG A 235 10.71 10.21 12.00
C ARG A 235 11.10 9.99 13.46
N PRO A 236 12.18 9.24 13.75
CA PRO A 236 12.82 9.28 15.06
C PRO A 236 13.27 10.72 15.37
N SER A 237 13.12 11.15 16.62
CA SER A 237 13.45 12.51 17.07
C SER A 237 14.94 12.91 16.92
N ASN A 238 15.81 11.94 16.70
CA ASN A 238 17.27 12.14 16.54
C ASN A 238 17.74 12.37 15.09
N TRP A 239 16.82 12.61 14.14
CA TRP A 239 17.17 12.85 12.74
C TRP A 239 17.39 14.34 12.37
N SER A 240 17.28 15.25 13.34
CA SER A 240 17.43 16.70 13.14
C SER A 240 18.87 17.18 12.90
N HIS A 241 19.88 16.31 12.96
CA HIS A 241 21.30 16.70 12.83
C HIS A 241 21.94 16.52 11.45
N TYR A 242 21.14 16.19 10.40
CA TYR A 242 21.72 15.92 9.07
C TYR A 242 21.31 16.91 7.97
N SER A 243 20.68 18.04 8.29
CA SER A 243 20.19 19.02 7.31
C SER A 243 20.92 20.37 7.31
N ASP A 244 21.99 20.55 8.11
CA ASP A 244 22.70 21.84 8.23
C ASP A 244 24.14 21.86 7.69
N GLU A 245 24.52 20.90 6.86
CA GLU A 245 25.79 21.04 6.11
C GLU A 245 25.52 21.03 4.60
N ARG A 246 25.13 22.22 4.08
CA ARG A 246 25.37 22.67 2.70
C ARG A 246 25.42 24.18 2.65
#